data_510fb463de922977e96b136e6dd28680
#
_entry.id   510fb463de922977e96b136e6dd28680
#
_cell.length_a   1.000
_cell.length_b   1.000
_cell.length_c   1.000
_cell.angle_alpha   90.00
_cell.angle_beta   90.00
_cell.angle_gamma   90.00
#
_symmetry.space_group_name_H-M   'P 1'
#
loop_
_entity.id
_entity.type
_entity.pdbx_description
1 polymer ?
#
loop_
_entity_poly.entity_id
_entity_poly.type
_entity_poly.pdbx_seq_one_letter_code
_entity_poly.pdbx_strand_id
1 'polypeptide(L)'
;DRVLIDAPCTGTGTWRRRPDAKWRISEKNIADRTADQDKVLDDASIYVRPGGELAYVTCSLLPEENTDRVKAFLQRHPEFETISLKERWRSAVADADAPVPYADQNLGVVLSPRRTGTDGFYFAGFRRKV
;
A
#
# COMPACT_ATOMS: atom_id res chain seq x y z
N ASP A 1 12.50 13.74 3.78
CA ASP A 1 11.34 14.30 3.26
C ASP A 1 10.26 13.29 2.87
N ARG A 2 10.34 12.64 1.71
CA ARG A 2 9.39 11.60 1.32
C ARG A 2 10.13 10.39 0.75
N VAL A 3 9.71 9.20 1.15
CA VAL A 3 10.19 7.92 0.63
C VAL A 3 9.00 7.18 0.04
N LEU A 4 9.14 6.67 -1.17
CA LEU A 4 8.12 5.88 -1.86
C LEU A 4 8.63 4.44 -2.03
N ILE A 5 7.80 3.49 -1.63
CA ILE A 5 8.02 2.06 -1.86
C ILE A 5 6.99 1.57 -2.88
N ASP A 6 7.47 1.16 -4.04
CA ASP A 6 6.71 0.32 -4.98
C ASP A 6 7.07 -1.13 -4.67
N ALA A 7 6.27 -1.75 -3.79
CA ALA A 7 6.65 -3.01 -3.15
C ALA A 7 6.50 -4.22 -4.09
N PRO A 8 7.42 -5.19 -4.02
CA PRO A 8 7.23 -6.46 -4.70
C PRO A 8 5.98 -7.15 -4.15
N CYS A 9 5.12 -7.63 -5.02
CA CYS A 9 3.85 -8.25 -4.61
C CYS A 9 3.41 -9.33 -5.61
N THR A 10 2.32 -10.03 -5.29
CA THR A 10 1.75 -11.06 -6.17
C THR A 10 1.08 -10.50 -7.41
N GLY A 11 0.73 -9.22 -7.43
CA GLY A 11 0.13 -8.56 -8.59
C GLY A 11 -1.35 -8.92 -8.82
N THR A 12 -2.09 -9.30 -7.80
CA THR A 12 -3.51 -9.71 -7.93
C THR A 12 -4.39 -8.59 -8.49
N GLY A 13 -4.01 -7.35 -8.28
CA GLY A 13 -4.71 -6.18 -8.83
C GLY A 13 -4.58 -6.01 -10.35
N THR A 14 -3.68 -6.75 -10.99
CA THR A 14 -3.40 -6.63 -12.44
C THR A 14 -4.11 -7.70 -13.29
N TRP A 15 -4.92 -8.57 -12.70
CA TRP A 15 -5.55 -9.70 -13.42
C TRP A 15 -6.44 -9.27 -14.58
N ARG A 16 -7.00 -8.08 -14.53
CA ARG A 16 -7.73 -7.47 -15.64
C ARG A 16 -6.89 -7.40 -16.91
N ARG A 17 -5.60 -7.09 -16.79
CA ARG A 17 -4.66 -6.99 -17.90
C ARG A 17 -3.80 -8.24 -18.08
N ARG A 18 -3.64 -9.02 -17.02
CA ARG A 18 -2.81 -10.24 -16.96
C ARG A 18 -3.59 -11.37 -16.32
N PRO A 19 -4.64 -11.88 -16.98
CA PRO A 19 -5.52 -12.91 -16.40
C PRO A 19 -4.80 -14.24 -16.12
N ASP A 20 -3.69 -14.51 -16.81
CA ASP A 20 -2.85 -15.69 -16.59
C ASP A 20 -2.08 -15.64 -15.26
N ALA A 21 -1.86 -14.47 -14.70
CA ALA A 21 -1.11 -14.28 -13.45
C ALA A 21 -1.80 -14.98 -12.27
N LYS A 22 -3.13 -15.09 -12.27
CA LYS A 22 -3.90 -15.77 -11.20
C LYS A 22 -3.50 -17.24 -11.02
N TRP A 23 -3.06 -17.89 -12.08
CA TRP A 23 -2.66 -19.30 -12.04
C TRP A 23 -1.29 -19.54 -11.40
N ARG A 24 -0.53 -18.48 -11.17
CA ARG A 24 0.82 -18.54 -10.59
C ARG A 24 0.83 -18.27 -9.09
N ILE A 25 -0.33 -17.92 -8.52
CA ILE A 25 -0.43 -17.60 -7.10
C ILE A 25 -0.50 -18.90 -6.30
N SER A 26 0.29 -18.94 -5.22
CA SER A 26 0.31 -20.00 -4.23
C SER A 26 0.53 -19.40 -2.85
N GLU A 27 0.21 -20.16 -1.81
CA GLU A 27 0.51 -19.75 -0.42
C GLU A 27 1.99 -19.42 -0.22
N LYS A 28 2.86 -20.19 -0.86
CA LYS A 28 4.31 -19.93 -0.82
C LYS A 28 4.66 -18.60 -1.44
N ASN A 29 4.09 -18.26 -2.61
CA ASN A 29 4.34 -16.96 -3.24
C ASN A 29 3.87 -15.80 -2.36
N ILE A 30 2.72 -15.94 -1.71
CA ILE A 30 2.20 -14.92 -0.78
C ILE A 30 3.16 -14.77 0.41
N ALA A 31 3.60 -15.88 1.01
CA ALA A 31 4.54 -15.84 2.12
C ALA A 31 5.88 -15.21 1.73
N ASP A 32 6.43 -15.55 0.58
CA ASP A 32 7.68 -14.96 0.07
C ASP A 32 7.52 -13.44 -0.16
N ARG A 33 6.41 -13.03 -0.80
CA ARG A 33 6.16 -11.61 -1.05
C ARG A 33 5.93 -10.80 0.23
N THR A 34 5.18 -11.33 1.19
CA THR A 34 4.97 -10.64 2.48
C THR A 34 6.27 -10.48 3.27
N ALA A 35 7.17 -11.45 3.21
CA ALA A 35 8.50 -11.33 3.81
C ALA A 35 9.36 -10.25 3.11
N ASP A 36 9.32 -10.20 1.77
CA ASP A 36 10.00 -9.15 1.01
C ASP A 36 9.43 -7.75 1.33
N GLN A 37 8.11 -7.65 1.48
CA GLN A 37 7.43 -6.41 1.82
C GLN A 37 7.79 -5.91 3.22
N ASP A 38 7.84 -6.79 4.20
CA ASP A 38 8.29 -6.43 5.54
C ASP A 38 9.73 -5.91 5.51
N LYS A 39 10.61 -6.62 4.79
CA LYS A 39 12.00 -6.21 4.66
C LYS A 39 12.15 -4.84 3.99
N VAL A 40 11.46 -4.58 2.88
CA VAL A 40 11.59 -3.31 2.17
C VAL A 40 11.00 -2.14 2.97
N LEU A 41 9.94 -2.37 3.76
CA LEU A 41 9.40 -1.39 4.69
C LEU A 41 10.42 -1.03 5.78
N ASP A 42 11.03 -2.04 6.40
CA ASP A 42 12.04 -1.85 7.45
C ASP A 42 13.28 -1.14 6.87
N ASP A 43 13.79 -1.59 5.72
CA ASP A 43 14.95 -0.97 5.05
C ASP A 43 14.67 0.50 4.64
N ALA A 44 13.47 0.81 4.19
CA ALA A 44 13.11 2.16 3.75
C ALA A 44 12.88 3.13 4.93
N SER A 45 12.47 2.62 6.08
CA SER A 45 12.15 3.44 7.25
C SER A 45 13.32 4.28 7.74
N ILE A 46 14.55 3.80 7.57
CA ILE A 46 15.78 4.49 8.00
C ILE A 46 16.04 5.77 7.21
N TYR A 47 15.54 5.87 5.97
CA TYR A 47 15.71 7.05 5.10
C TYR A 47 14.67 8.14 5.35
N VAL A 48 13.67 7.88 6.18
CA VAL A 48 12.64 8.86 6.52
C VAL A 48 13.10 9.67 7.71
N ARG A 49 13.33 10.96 7.52
CA ARG A 49 13.67 11.85 8.64
C ARG A 49 12.51 12.04 9.61
N PRO A 50 12.74 12.46 10.88
CA PRO A 50 11.66 12.89 11.75
C PRO A 50 10.76 13.95 11.07
N GLY A 51 9.43 13.78 11.14
CA GLY A 51 8.45 14.59 10.43
C GLY A 51 8.29 14.26 8.93
N GLY A 52 9.13 13.39 8.37
CA GLY A 52 9.04 12.92 6.99
C GLY A 52 7.94 11.88 6.77
N GLU A 53 7.68 11.57 5.52
CA GLU A 53 6.59 10.67 5.10
C GLU A 53 7.12 9.46 4.32
N LEU A 54 6.51 8.30 4.55
CA LEU A 54 6.75 7.06 3.84
C LEU A 54 5.44 6.64 3.16
N ALA A 55 5.51 6.37 1.86
CA ALA A 55 4.40 5.81 1.10
C ALA A 55 4.69 4.37 0.71
N TYR A 56 3.75 3.48 0.95
CA TYR A 56 3.79 2.07 0.61
C TYR A 56 2.72 1.76 -0.43
N VAL A 57 3.12 1.17 -1.55
CA VAL A 57 2.24 0.88 -2.69
C VAL A 57 2.41 -0.56 -3.12
N THR A 58 1.29 -1.25 -3.38
CA THR A 58 1.27 -2.55 -4.05
C THR A 58 0.26 -2.54 -5.20
N CYS A 59 0.45 -3.40 -6.18
CA CYS A 59 -0.58 -3.76 -7.16
C CYS A 59 -1.28 -5.07 -6.75
N SER A 60 -1.47 -5.29 -5.46
CA SER A 60 -2.19 -6.42 -4.87
C SER A 60 -3.47 -5.96 -4.20
N LEU A 61 -4.48 -6.83 -4.21
CA LEU A 61 -5.74 -6.66 -3.48
C LEU A 61 -5.82 -7.58 -2.25
N LEU A 62 -4.76 -8.34 -1.97
CA LEU A 62 -4.73 -9.26 -0.83
C LEU A 62 -4.45 -8.51 0.48
N PRO A 63 -5.29 -8.68 1.52
CA PRO A 63 -5.07 -8.07 2.83
C PRO A 63 -3.72 -8.41 3.43
N GLU A 64 -3.22 -9.63 3.18
CA GLU A 64 -1.91 -10.13 3.64
C GLU A 64 -0.76 -9.27 3.14
N GLU A 65 -0.86 -8.75 1.92
CA GLU A 65 0.15 -7.89 1.30
C GLU A 65 -0.07 -6.39 1.61
N ASN A 66 -1.21 -6.04 2.14
CA ASN A 66 -1.68 -4.67 2.31
C ASN A 66 -1.84 -4.30 3.79
N THR A 67 -3.05 -4.32 4.32
CA THR A 67 -3.34 -3.89 5.70
C THR A 67 -2.59 -4.68 6.76
N ASP A 68 -2.33 -5.96 6.53
CA ASP A 68 -1.57 -6.78 7.50
C ASP A 68 -0.09 -6.34 7.54
N ARG A 69 0.49 -5.91 6.41
CA ARG A 69 1.85 -5.34 6.39
C ARG A 69 1.90 -4.00 7.10
N VAL A 70 0.88 -3.15 6.90
CA VAL A 70 0.77 -1.86 7.61
C VAL A 70 0.72 -2.07 9.11
N LYS A 71 -0.12 -2.99 9.60
CA LYS A 71 -0.21 -3.32 11.02
C LYS A 71 1.11 -3.84 11.57
N ALA A 72 1.73 -4.80 10.87
CA ALA A 72 3.01 -5.38 11.27
C ALA A 72 4.13 -4.33 11.31
N PHE A 73 4.18 -3.43 10.32
CA PHE A 73 5.15 -2.33 10.29
C PHE A 73 4.99 -1.39 11.49
N LEU A 74 3.77 -0.96 11.79
CA LEU A 74 3.51 -0.07 12.93
C LEU A 74 3.83 -0.71 14.29
N GLN A 75 3.72 -2.03 14.40
CA GLN A 75 4.13 -2.76 15.61
C GLN A 75 5.66 -2.76 15.78
N ARG A 76 6.41 -2.91 14.68
CA ARG A 76 7.88 -2.89 14.70
C ARG A 76 8.46 -1.49 14.80
N HIS A 77 7.74 -0.48 14.31
CA HIS A 77 8.18 0.91 14.18
C HIS A 77 7.22 1.88 14.89
N PRO A 78 7.20 1.89 16.24
CA PRO A 78 6.29 2.75 17.01
C PRO A 78 6.56 4.25 16.82
N GLU A 79 7.69 4.61 16.23
CA GLU A 79 8.02 5.98 15.82
C GLU A 79 7.25 6.45 14.58
N PHE A 80 6.51 5.56 13.90
CA PHE A 80 5.64 5.92 12.80
C PHE A 80 4.16 5.93 13.22
N GLU A 81 3.38 6.71 12.50
CA GLU A 81 1.92 6.74 12.57
C GLU A 81 1.33 6.74 11.16
N THR A 82 0.09 6.31 11.00
CA THR A 82 -0.60 6.34 9.70
C THR A 82 -1.03 7.75 9.33
N ILE A 83 -1.02 8.03 8.02
CA ILE A 83 -1.61 9.22 7.41
C ILE A 83 -2.96 8.82 6.82
N SER A 84 -4.03 9.55 7.13
CA SER A 84 -5.35 9.33 6.51
C SER A 84 -5.31 9.71 5.03
N LEU A 85 -5.10 8.72 4.16
CA LEU A 85 -5.14 8.93 2.71
C LEU A 85 -6.57 9.20 2.23
N LYS A 86 -7.59 8.72 2.91
CA LYS A 86 -8.98 9.04 2.61
C LYS A 86 -9.25 10.55 2.67
N GLU A 87 -8.73 11.20 3.71
CA GLU A 87 -8.88 12.65 3.87
C GLU A 87 -8.04 13.42 2.87
N ARG A 88 -6.83 12.94 2.58
CA ARG A 88 -5.92 13.58 1.63
C ARG A 88 -6.31 13.40 0.17
N TRP A 89 -7.09 12.36 -0.18
CA TRP A 89 -7.39 12.02 -1.57
C TRP A 89 -7.97 13.19 -2.35
N ARG A 90 -9.00 13.82 -1.80
CA ARG A 90 -9.69 14.93 -2.48
C ARG A 90 -8.81 16.16 -2.68
N SER A 91 -7.89 16.42 -1.78
CA SER A 91 -6.96 17.54 -1.90
C SER A 91 -5.76 17.22 -2.79
N ALA A 92 -5.40 15.95 -2.92
CA ALA A 92 -4.27 15.51 -3.73
C ALA A 92 -4.65 15.32 -5.21
N VAL A 93 -5.90 14.92 -5.48
CA VAL A 93 -6.41 14.72 -6.84
C VAL A 93 -7.15 15.98 -7.26
N ALA A 94 -6.60 16.68 -8.26
CA ALA A 94 -7.12 17.98 -8.72
C ALA A 94 -8.51 17.90 -9.38
N ASP A 95 -8.91 16.72 -9.85
CA ASP A 95 -10.21 16.49 -10.47
C ASP A 95 -11.27 16.20 -9.40
N ALA A 96 -12.23 17.12 -9.26
CA ALA A 96 -13.32 16.99 -8.30
C ALA A 96 -14.26 15.79 -8.61
N ASP A 97 -14.30 15.34 -9.85
CA ASP A 97 -15.13 14.22 -10.31
C ASP A 97 -14.36 12.87 -10.26
N ALA A 98 -13.09 12.89 -9.87
CA ALA A 98 -12.30 11.69 -9.77
C ALA A 98 -12.92 10.70 -8.76
N PRO A 99 -13.02 9.40 -9.11
CA PRO A 99 -13.56 8.39 -8.22
C PRO A 99 -12.77 8.32 -6.90
N VAL A 100 -13.49 8.22 -5.78
CA VAL A 100 -12.88 8.07 -4.46
C VAL A 100 -12.57 6.61 -4.20
N PRO A 101 -11.32 6.24 -3.85
CA PRO A 101 -10.96 4.87 -3.54
C PRO A 101 -11.64 4.37 -2.25
N TYR A 102 -11.66 3.06 -2.07
CA TYR A 102 -12.12 2.44 -0.85
C TYR A 102 -11.10 2.64 0.27
N ALA A 103 -11.54 3.14 1.43
CA ALA A 103 -10.69 3.23 2.61
C ALA A 103 -10.71 1.91 3.38
N ASP A 104 -9.56 1.24 3.45
CA ASP A 104 -9.43 -0.05 4.11
C ASP A 104 -8.98 0.15 5.57
N GLN A 105 -9.91 -0.04 6.50
CA GLN A 105 -9.71 0.08 7.96
C GLN A 105 -9.00 1.39 8.40
N ASN A 106 -9.08 2.46 7.60
CA ASN A 106 -8.32 3.70 7.76
C ASN A 106 -6.78 3.52 7.78
N LEU A 107 -6.27 2.37 7.38
CA LEU A 107 -4.84 2.08 7.28
C LEU A 107 -4.30 2.35 5.88
N GLY A 108 -5.16 2.37 4.88
CA GLY A 108 -4.80 2.65 3.51
C GLY A 108 -6.04 2.85 2.63
N VAL A 109 -5.81 2.99 1.33
CA VAL A 109 -6.87 3.09 0.31
C VAL A 109 -6.64 2.07 -0.79
N VAL A 110 -7.74 1.53 -1.32
CA VAL A 110 -7.76 0.54 -2.39
C VAL A 110 -8.40 1.14 -3.63
N LEU A 111 -7.67 1.09 -4.75
CA LEU A 111 -8.19 1.35 -6.08
C LEU A 111 -8.56 0.01 -6.72
N SER A 112 -9.63 0.00 -7.51
CA SER A 112 -10.07 -1.24 -8.19
C SER A 112 -10.77 -0.92 -9.51
N PRO A 113 -10.85 -1.90 -10.42
CA PRO A 113 -11.56 -1.71 -11.68
C PRO A 113 -12.99 -1.22 -11.50
N ARG A 114 -13.70 -1.77 -10.53
CA ARG A 114 -15.10 -1.42 -10.26
C ARG A 114 -15.24 -0.01 -9.71
N ARG A 115 -14.38 0.38 -8.76
CA ARG A 115 -14.59 1.63 -8.01
C ARG A 115 -13.90 2.82 -8.64
N THR A 116 -12.72 2.63 -9.20
CA THR A 116 -11.90 3.72 -9.72
C THR A 116 -11.59 3.60 -11.22
N GLY A 117 -12.03 2.52 -11.88
CA GLY A 117 -11.74 2.28 -13.29
C GLY A 117 -10.27 1.98 -13.59
N THR A 118 -9.48 1.73 -12.56
CA THR A 118 -8.05 1.45 -12.62
C THR A 118 -7.76 -0.04 -12.41
N ASP A 119 -6.51 -0.45 -12.58
CA ASP A 119 -6.06 -1.70 -11.99
C ASP A 119 -6.23 -1.66 -10.46
N GLY A 120 -6.13 -2.81 -9.81
CA GLY A 120 -6.12 -2.89 -8.37
C GLY A 120 -4.79 -2.38 -7.80
N PHE A 121 -4.88 -1.42 -6.88
CA PHE A 121 -3.74 -0.88 -6.14
C PHE A 121 -4.12 -0.68 -4.68
N TYR A 122 -3.12 -0.78 -3.83
CA TYR A 122 -3.21 -0.38 -2.44
C TYR A 122 -2.17 0.69 -2.14
N PHE A 123 -2.58 1.71 -1.41
CA PHE A 123 -1.71 2.79 -0.94
C PHE A 123 -1.86 2.95 0.57
N ALA A 124 -0.74 2.97 1.28
CA ALA A 124 -0.69 3.39 2.68
C ALA A 124 0.34 4.50 2.85
N GLY A 125 0.08 5.39 3.78
CA GLY A 125 0.98 6.49 4.11
C GLY A 125 1.32 6.48 5.60
N PHE A 126 2.58 6.77 5.90
CA PHE A 126 3.07 6.88 7.26
C PHE A 126 3.82 8.21 7.46
N ARG A 127 3.78 8.73 8.67
CA ARG A 127 4.63 9.85 9.09
C ARG A 127 5.53 9.39 10.22
N ARG A 128 6.82 9.72 10.12
CA ARG A 128 7.72 9.55 11.25
C ARG A 128 7.50 10.67 12.25
N LYS A 129 7.20 10.33 13.49
CA LYS A 129 7.01 11.29 14.58
C LYS A 129 8.28 12.11 14.81
N VAL A 130 8.11 13.30 15.33
CA VAL A 130 9.21 14.20 15.69
C VAL A 130 9.75 13.83 17.06
#